data_6980e437f4af3f107e37a7ef3bb2ceab
#
_entry.id   6980e437f4af3f107e37a7ef3bb2ceab
#
_cell.length_a   1.000
_cell.length_b   1.000
_cell.length_c   1.000
_cell.angle_alpha   90.00
_cell.angle_beta   90.00
_cell.angle_gamma   90.00
#
_symmetry.space_group_name_H-M   'P 1'
#
loop_
_entity.id
_entity.type
_entity.pdbx_description
1 polymer ?
#
loop_
_entity_poly.entity_id
_entity_poly.type
_entity_poly.pdbx_seq_one_letter_code
_entity_poly.pdbx_strand_id
1 'polypeptide(L)'
;MLEKSGIDYHKYVPSQIDFQIITQSDLIILNGGSSENWIFEILKNHENHAKVLNLSEVLQNQNRLIQNDDSFDEHTWLSIKNAVICSNSIYEILCEIVPSNRQKYSDNFSLYREQLENLDSTFSSLVSSSDSKVLLFADRFPFAYFAKDYSLECYSLSDNCSENFYVSQEKIDFLAQRLNETKLNALIILDQSTKDYARKVILQAEKPRCDIFEMDSLQTSSLRNAFNDKTYIYAMQKNLETITKCLISK
;
A
#
# COMPACT_ATOMS: atom_id res chain seq x y z
N MET A 1 5.76 12.80 9.78
CA MET A 1 5.07 11.51 9.92
C MET A 1 4.72 11.31 11.39
N LEU A 2 3.43 11.18 11.71
CA LEU A 2 2.94 11.13 13.09
C LEU A 2 2.94 9.71 13.66
N GLU A 3 2.89 8.69 12.81
CA GLU A 3 2.75 7.31 13.23
C GLU A 3 3.95 6.74 13.98
N LYS A 4 3.66 6.02 15.04
CA LYS A 4 4.65 5.23 15.77
C LYS A 4 4.88 3.92 15.02
N SER A 5 6.14 3.47 14.96
CA SER A 5 6.52 2.21 14.33
C SER A 5 5.70 1.03 14.85
N GLY A 6 5.16 0.22 13.93
CA GLY A 6 4.45 -1.01 14.24
C GLY A 6 2.97 -0.87 14.57
N ILE A 7 2.38 0.31 14.41
CA ILE A 7 0.94 0.52 14.51
C ILE A 7 0.36 0.52 13.10
N ASP A 8 -0.67 -0.30 12.89
CA ASP A 8 -1.45 -0.30 11.67
C ASP A 8 -2.12 1.07 11.48
N TYR A 9 -2.01 1.63 10.28
CA TYR A 9 -2.56 2.92 9.89
C TYR A 9 -4.04 3.09 10.28
N HIS A 10 -4.86 2.05 10.10
CA HIS A 10 -6.28 2.06 10.46
C HIS A 10 -6.56 2.03 11.96
N LYS A 11 -5.54 1.74 12.78
CA LYS A 11 -5.63 1.64 14.25
C LYS A 11 -5.00 2.82 14.96
N TYR A 12 -4.54 3.80 14.21
CA TYR A 12 -3.84 4.91 14.80
C TYR A 12 -4.77 5.78 15.66
N VAL A 13 -4.42 5.93 16.92
CA VAL A 13 -5.11 6.83 17.86
C VAL A 13 -4.20 8.02 18.12
N PRO A 14 -4.63 9.26 17.73
CA PRO A 14 -3.82 10.45 17.91
C PRO A 14 -3.56 10.77 19.38
N SER A 15 -2.37 11.26 19.65
CA SER A 15 -1.93 11.72 20.97
C SER A 15 -1.93 13.23 21.05
N GLN A 16 -1.76 13.77 22.27
CA GLN A 16 -1.62 15.22 22.46
C GLN A 16 -0.40 15.80 21.74
N ILE A 17 0.65 14.98 21.53
CA ILE A 17 1.84 15.38 20.79
C ILE A 17 1.52 15.55 19.30
N ASP A 18 0.72 14.66 18.73
CA ASP A 18 0.29 14.74 17.33
C ASP A 18 -0.49 16.01 17.07
N PHE A 19 -1.38 16.35 18.01
CA PHE A 19 -2.08 17.60 18.01
C PHE A 19 -1.15 18.83 17.95
N GLN A 20 -0.12 18.86 18.80
CA GLN A 20 0.86 19.95 18.79
C GLN A 20 1.64 20.02 17.47
N ILE A 21 2.03 18.87 16.93
CA ILE A 21 2.73 18.79 15.65
C ILE A 21 1.87 19.35 14.52
N ILE A 22 0.60 18.94 14.44
CA ILE A 22 -0.33 19.37 13.39
C ILE A 22 -0.54 20.89 13.48
N THR A 23 -0.82 21.41 14.67
CA THR A 23 -1.11 22.85 14.87
C THR A 23 0.09 23.77 14.63
N GLN A 24 1.32 23.25 14.66
CA GLN A 24 2.56 23.99 14.43
C GLN A 24 3.18 23.75 13.06
N SER A 25 2.56 22.94 12.21
CA SER A 25 3.09 22.62 10.90
C SER A 25 2.78 23.70 9.86
N ASP A 26 3.71 23.95 8.93
CA ASP A 26 3.49 24.81 7.75
C ASP A 26 2.81 24.05 6.60
N LEU A 27 2.99 22.73 6.57
CA LEU A 27 2.42 21.83 5.57
C LEU A 27 1.96 20.53 6.23
N ILE A 28 0.73 20.14 5.90
CA ILE A 28 0.13 18.85 6.27
C ILE A 28 -0.16 18.07 4.99
N ILE A 29 0.39 16.87 4.90
CA ILE A 29 0.16 15.96 3.78
C ILE A 29 -0.66 14.78 4.29
N LEU A 30 -1.80 14.53 3.66
CA LEU A 30 -2.73 13.45 3.98
C LEU A 30 -2.79 12.47 2.82
N ASN A 31 -2.88 11.17 3.12
CA ASN A 31 -3.32 10.20 2.13
C ASN A 31 -4.78 10.48 1.73
N GLY A 32 -5.59 10.90 2.69
CA GLY A 32 -7.03 11.08 2.60
C GLY A 32 -7.77 9.77 2.89
N GLY A 33 -9.03 9.91 3.27
CA GLY A 33 -9.88 8.80 3.64
C GLY A 33 -10.35 8.88 5.09
N SER A 34 -11.15 7.90 5.48
CA SER A 34 -11.83 7.90 6.80
C SER A 34 -10.85 7.74 7.97
N SER A 35 -9.74 7.05 7.74
CA SER A 35 -8.71 6.81 8.75
C SER A 35 -8.00 8.09 9.24
N GLU A 36 -8.07 9.17 8.47
CA GLU A 36 -7.47 10.48 8.80
C GLU A 36 -8.47 11.57 9.15
N ASN A 37 -9.76 11.26 9.28
CA ASN A 37 -10.81 12.26 9.60
C ASN A 37 -10.52 13.05 10.89
N TRP A 38 -9.82 12.45 11.84
CA TRP A 38 -9.42 13.12 13.09
C TRP A 38 -8.49 14.33 12.85
N ILE A 39 -7.72 14.36 11.76
CA ILE A 39 -6.87 15.50 11.42
C ILE A 39 -7.73 16.70 11.02
N PHE A 40 -8.77 16.48 10.21
CA PHE A 40 -9.70 17.53 9.83
C PHE A 40 -10.46 18.12 11.02
N GLU A 41 -10.79 17.30 12.02
CA GLU A 41 -11.40 17.80 13.26
C GLU A 41 -10.45 18.69 14.06
N ILE A 42 -9.15 18.37 14.09
CA ILE A 42 -8.15 19.25 14.70
C ILE A 42 -8.08 20.58 13.94
N LEU A 43 -7.95 20.54 12.63
CA LEU A 43 -7.79 21.74 11.78
C LEU A 43 -9.01 22.65 11.85
N LYS A 44 -10.21 22.10 11.97
CA LYS A 44 -11.46 22.85 12.08
C LYS A 44 -11.58 23.62 13.40
N ASN A 45 -11.06 23.04 14.49
CA ASN A 45 -11.24 23.57 15.84
C ASN A 45 -10.09 24.47 16.31
N HIS A 46 -9.05 24.64 15.48
CA HIS A 46 -7.87 25.45 15.82
C HIS A 46 -7.48 26.34 14.66
N GLU A 47 -7.11 27.60 14.98
CA GLU A 47 -6.48 28.46 13.99
C GLU A 47 -5.15 27.83 13.54
N ASN A 48 -5.11 27.44 12.28
CA ASN A 48 -3.94 26.87 11.65
C ASN A 48 -3.72 27.53 10.28
N HIS A 49 -2.47 27.90 10.00
CA HIS A 49 -2.07 28.49 8.72
C HIS A 49 -1.41 27.49 7.79
N ALA A 50 -1.35 26.20 8.18
CA ALA A 50 -0.75 25.17 7.36
C ALA A 50 -1.45 25.02 6.00
N LYS A 51 -0.68 24.86 4.96
CA LYS A 51 -1.22 24.32 3.71
C LYS A 51 -1.55 22.85 3.92
N VAL A 52 -2.69 22.40 3.39
CA VAL A 52 -3.11 21.00 3.43
C VAL A 52 -3.06 20.45 2.02
N LEU A 53 -2.31 19.37 1.83
CA LEU A 53 -2.29 18.59 0.60
C LEU A 53 -2.97 17.25 0.86
N ASN A 54 -4.17 17.08 0.31
CA ASN A 54 -4.90 15.83 0.35
C ASN A 54 -4.60 15.02 -0.93
N LEU A 55 -3.86 13.93 -0.80
CA LEU A 55 -3.42 13.12 -1.93
C LEU A 55 -4.58 12.37 -2.60
N SER A 56 -5.62 12.00 -1.84
CA SER A 56 -6.81 11.38 -2.45
C SER A 56 -7.54 12.34 -3.38
N GLU A 57 -7.62 13.63 -3.08
CA GLU A 57 -8.20 14.63 -3.98
C GLU A 57 -7.36 14.79 -5.26
N VAL A 58 -6.03 14.77 -5.13
CA VAL A 58 -5.12 14.77 -6.29
C VAL A 58 -5.39 13.57 -7.19
N LEU A 59 -5.50 12.39 -6.60
CA LEU A 59 -5.76 11.15 -7.34
C LEU A 59 -7.17 11.11 -7.92
N GLN A 60 -8.16 11.66 -7.23
CA GLN A 60 -9.54 11.77 -7.72
C GLN A 60 -9.60 12.63 -8.98
N ASN A 61 -8.91 13.78 -9.01
CA ASN A 61 -8.85 14.67 -10.17
C ASN A 61 -8.22 14.00 -11.40
N GLN A 62 -7.48 12.91 -11.22
CA GLN A 62 -6.87 12.09 -12.26
C GLN A 62 -7.61 10.77 -12.52
N ASN A 63 -8.82 10.59 -11.94
CA ASN A 63 -9.62 9.36 -12.03
C ASN A 63 -8.87 8.11 -11.60
N ARG A 64 -8.02 8.23 -10.58
CA ARG A 64 -7.19 7.14 -10.08
C ARG A 64 -7.80 6.38 -8.91
N LEU A 65 -8.81 6.91 -8.23
CA LEU A 65 -9.41 6.24 -7.09
C LEU A 65 -10.21 5.00 -7.49
N ILE A 66 -10.13 3.97 -6.68
CA ILE A 66 -10.99 2.79 -6.73
C ILE A 66 -12.14 3.05 -5.77
N GLN A 67 -13.34 3.23 -6.29
CA GLN A 67 -14.53 3.50 -5.50
C GLN A 67 -15.07 2.23 -4.86
N ASN A 68 -15.48 2.33 -3.61
CA ASN A 68 -16.29 1.37 -2.86
C ASN A 68 -17.69 1.96 -2.70
N ASP A 69 -18.64 1.21 -2.10
CA ASP A 69 -20.05 1.63 -1.98
C ASP A 69 -20.22 3.03 -1.35
N ASP A 70 -19.51 3.32 -0.26
CA ASP A 70 -19.65 4.58 0.50
C ASP A 70 -18.38 5.46 0.47
N SER A 71 -17.28 4.98 -0.12
CA SER A 71 -15.99 5.66 -0.07
C SER A 71 -15.05 5.18 -1.19
N PHE A 72 -13.76 5.24 -0.97
CA PHE A 72 -12.74 4.68 -1.86
C PHE A 72 -11.78 3.79 -1.06
N ASP A 73 -11.05 2.90 -1.77
CA ASP A 73 -9.97 2.13 -1.17
C ASP A 73 -8.81 3.06 -0.77
N GLU A 74 -8.52 3.13 0.52
CA GLU A 74 -7.50 4.04 1.07
C GLU A 74 -6.06 3.63 0.78
N HIS A 75 -5.80 2.41 0.28
CA HIS A 75 -4.45 1.87 0.03
C HIS A 75 -3.82 2.42 -1.27
N THR A 76 -4.01 3.71 -1.52
CA THR A 76 -3.59 4.40 -2.75
C THR A 76 -2.09 4.33 -3.00
N TRP A 77 -1.28 4.26 -1.92
CA TRP A 77 0.19 4.22 -1.97
C TRP A 77 0.75 2.91 -2.53
N LEU A 78 -0.05 1.83 -2.59
CA LEU A 78 0.40 0.55 -3.14
C LEU A 78 0.44 0.54 -4.68
N SER A 79 -0.05 1.59 -5.33
CA SER A 79 0.18 1.85 -6.75
C SER A 79 1.43 2.69 -6.96
N ILE A 80 2.40 2.19 -7.70
CA ILE A 80 3.61 2.97 -8.06
C ILE A 80 3.23 4.17 -8.93
N LYS A 81 2.25 4.03 -9.81
CA LYS A 81 1.75 5.13 -10.64
C LYS A 81 1.12 6.24 -9.80
N ASN A 82 0.36 5.88 -8.76
CA ASN A 82 -0.14 6.85 -7.79
C ASN A 82 1.00 7.50 -7.00
N ALA A 83 2.02 6.73 -6.62
CA ALA A 83 3.19 7.28 -5.92
C ALA A 83 3.92 8.34 -6.75
N VAL A 84 4.04 8.16 -8.07
CA VAL A 84 4.59 9.19 -8.97
C VAL A 84 3.75 10.46 -8.95
N ILE A 85 2.42 10.33 -9.09
CA ILE A 85 1.49 11.46 -9.07
C ILE A 85 1.56 12.22 -7.75
N CYS A 86 1.47 11.49 -6.63
CA CYS A 86 1.54 12.07 -5.29
C CYS A 86 2.88 12.77 -5.04
N SER A 87 3.99 12.16 -5.45
CA SER A 87 5.32 12.74 -5.31
C SER A 87 5.46 14.06 -6.10
N ASN A 88 4.86 14.14 -7.29
CA ASN A 88 4.83 15.38 -8.07
C ASN A 88 4.08 16.50 -7.32
N SER A 89 2.90 16.19 -6.77
CA SER A 89 2.11 17.18 -6.03
C SER A 89 2.81 17.63 -4.75
N ILE A 90 3.54 16.72 -4.09
CA ILE A 90 4.39 17.07 -2.93
C ILE A 90 5.54 18.01 -3.36
N TYR A 91 6.20 17.70 -4.48
CA TYR A 91 7.24 18.56 -5.03
C TYR A 91 6.70 19.97 -5.35
N GLU A 92 5.55 20.08 -6.00
CA GLU A 92 4.94 21.35 -6.40
C GLU A 92 4.63 22.22 -5.17
N ILE A 93 3.96 21.68 -4.17
CA ILE A 93 3.59 22.42 -2.95
C ILE A 93 4.83 22.86 -2.14
N LEU A 94 5.88 22.03 -2.08
CA LEU A 94 7.14 22.41 -1.44
C LEU A 94 7.82 23.57 -2.17
N CYS A 95 7.76 23.60 -3.50
CA CYS A 95 8.26 24.72 -4.29
C CYS A 95 7.47 26.02 -4.11
N GLU A 96 6.18 25.93 -3.78
CA GLU A 96 5.35 27.08 -3.42
C GLU A 96 5.69 27.64 -2.05
N ILE A 97 5.86 26.76 -1.05
CA ILE A 97 6.12 27.16 0.34
C ILE A 97 7.54 27.72 0.50
N VAL A 98 8.52 27.09 -0.14
CA VAL A 98 9.94 27.48 -0.04
C VAL A 98 10.56 27.61 -1.44
N PRO A 99 10.24 28.70 -2.18
CA PRO A 99 10.72 28.88 -3.57
C PRO A 99 12.25 28.92 -3.70
N SER A 100 12.95 29.33 -2.66
CA SER A 100 14.43 29.36 -2.63
C SER A 100 15.07 27.98 -2.77
N ASN A 101 14.35 26.92 -2.42
CA ASN A 101 14.83 25.55 -2.47
C ASN A 101 14.38 24.79 -3.74
N ARG A 102 13.73 25.48 -4.69
CA ARG A 102 13.15 24.86 -5.91
C ARG A 102 14.12 23.94 -6.64
N GLN A 103 15.37 24.37 -6.83
CA GLN A 103 16.36 23.56 -7.54
C GLN A 103 16.62 22.24 -6.80
N LYS A 104 16.86 22.30 -5.49
CA LYS A 104 17.08 21.11 -4.66
C LYS A 104 15.88 20.16 -4.67
N TYR A 105 14.66 20.71 -4.60
CA TYR A 105 13.44 19.89 -4.68
C TYR A 105 13.29 19.25 -6.04
N SER A 106 13.60 19.97 -7.13
CA SER A 106 13.56 19.45 -8.50
C SER A 106 14.54 18.28 -8.70
N ASP A 107 15.78 18.43 -8.22
CA ASP A 107 16.81 17.40 -8.34
C ASP A 107 16.40 16.13 -7.58
N ASN A 108 15.94 16.28 -6.35
CA ASN A 108 15.47 15.16 -5.52
C ASN A 108 14.24 14.46 -6.14
N PHE A 109 13.27 15.25 -6.60
CA PHE A 109 12.06 14.70 -7.23
C PHE A 109 12.39 13.94 -8.51
N SER A 110 13.26 14.51 -9.36
CA SER A 110 13.67 13.87 -10.62
C SER A 110 14.33 12.51 -10.37
N LEU A 111 15.23 12.42 -9.40
CA LEU A 111 15.89 11.18 -9.03
C LEU A 111 14.88 10.15 -8.47
N TYR A 112 14.00 10.58 -7.58
CA TYR A 112 12.99 9.68 -6.98
C TYR A 112 11.97 9.19 -8.01
N ARG A 113 11.53 10.09 -8.89
CA ARG A 113 10.64 9.77 -10.01
C ARG A 113 11.25 8.71 -10.94
N GLU A 114 12.52 8.88 -11.30
CA GLU A 114 13.24 7.89 -12.13
C GLU A 114 13.26 6.51 -11.47
N GLN A 115 13.50 6.44 -10.16
CA GLN A 115 13.47 5.18 -9.41
C GLN A 115 12.08 4.53 -9.43
N LEU A 116 11.00 5.32 -9.25
CA LEU A 116 9.64 4.83 -9.31
C LEU A 116 9.26 4.33 -10.70
N GLU A 117 9.57 5.09 -11.76
CA GLU A 117 9.28 4.73 -13.15
C GLU A 117 10.05 3.47 -13.59
N ASN A 118 11.29 3.31 -13.17
CA ASN A 118 12.08 2.09 -13.42
C ASN A 118 11.46 0.88 -12.71
N LEU A 119 10.98 1.06 -11.49
CA LEU A 119 10.32 -0.01 -10.74
C LEU A 119 8.97 -0.39 -11.37
N ASP A 120 8.15 0.59 -11.78
CA ASP A 120 6.89 0.37 -12.50
C ASP A 120 7.11 -0.41 -13.82
N SER A 121 8.13 -0.02 -14.58
CA SER A 121 8.52 -0.70 -15.81
C SER A 121 8.94 -2.15 -15.55
N THR A 122 9.67 -2.41 -14.45
CA THR A 122 10.10 -3.75 -14.08
C THR A 122 8.91 -4.64 -13.71
N PHE A 123 7.95 -4.16 -12.92
CA PHE A 123 6.70 -4.88 -12.62
C PHE A 123 5.90 -5.15 -13.90
N SER A 124 5.75 -4.15 -14.76
CA SER A 124 5.04 -4.30 -16.03
C SER A 124 5.66 -5.37 -16.92
N SER A 125 7.00 -5.40 -17.00
CA SER A 125 7.75 -6.39 -17.77
C SER A 125 7.62 -7.79 -17.19
N LEU A 126 7.73 -7.93 -15.87
CA LEU A 126 7.55 -9.21 -15.17
C LEU A 126 6.16 -9.80 -15.46
N VAL A 127 5.10 -9.01 -15.21
CA VAL A 127 3.72 -9.50 -15.38
C VAL A 127 3.41 -9.79 -16.85
N SER A 128 3.92 -8.96 -17.78
CA SER A 128 3.70 -9.17 -19.22
C SER A 128 4.38 -10.45 -19.74
N SER A 129 5.52 -10.82 -19.18
CA SER A 129 6.28 -12.02 -19.58
C SER A 129 5.84 -13.29 -18.84
N SER A 130 4.99 -13.18 -17.83
CA SER A 130 4.54 -14.31 -17.02
C SER A 130 3.37 -15.07 -17.69
N ASP A 131 3.41 -16.39 -17.63
CA ASP A 131 2.34 -17.28 -18.13
C ASP A 131 1.05 -17.14 -17.32
N SER A 132 1.18 -16.86 -16.03
CA SER A 132 0.07 -16.62 -15.11
C SER A 132 0.06 -15.17 -14.66
N LYS A 133 -1.14 -14.61 -14.50
CA LYS A 133 -1.36 -13.29 -13.91
C LYS A 133 -2.19 -13.38 -12.62
N VAL A 134 -2.20 -14.55 -12.00
CA VAL A 134 -2.99 -14.83 -10.81
C VAL A 134 -2.10 -14.77 -9.58
N LEU A 135 -2.57 -14.10 -8.53
CA LEU A 135 -1.96 -14.09 -7.19
C LEU A 135 -3.01 -14.51 -6.15
N LEU A 136 -2.58 -15.31 -5.17
CA LEU A 136 -3.44 -15.88 -4.14
C LEU A 136 -3.01 -15.39 -2.76
N PHE A 137 -3.86 -14.60 -2.13
CA PHE A 137 -3.61 -14.01 -0.81
C PHE A 137 -4.34 -14.79 0.29
N ALA A 138 -3.59 -15.54 1.06
CA ALA A 138 -4.13 -16.20 2.26
C ALA A 138 -4.24 -15.22 3.44
N ASP A 139 -4.72 -14.02 3.16
CA ASP A 139 -4.81 -12.87 4.05
C ASP A 139 -5.86 -11.86 3.55
N ARG A 140 -5.89 -10.66 4.15
CA ARG A 140 -6.57 -9.47 3.65
C ARG A 140 -5.91 -8.97 2.36
N PHE A 141 -6.63 -8.17 1.59
CA PHE A 141 -6.16 -7.72 0.27
C PHE A 141 -6.12 -6.19 0.14
N PRO A 142 -5.01 -5.52 0.49
CA PRO A 142 -4.85 -4.08 0.31
C PRO A 142 -4.32 -3.69 -1.09
N PHE A 143 -4.02 -4.64 -1.96
CA PHE A 143 -3.30 -4.41 -3.23
C PHE A 143 -4.20 -4.14 -4.43
N ALA A 144 -5.44 -3.62 -4.24
CA ALA A 144 -6.40 -3.42 -5.34
C ALA A 144 -5.87 -2.47 -6.43
N TYR A 145 -5.25 -1.35 -6.05
CA TYR A 145 -4.63 -0.43 -7.01
C TYR A 145 -3.46 -1.07 -7.78
N PHE A 146 -2.63 -1.83 -7.08
CA PHE A 146 -1.53 -2.57 -7.68
C PHE A 146 -2.04 -3.60 -8.68
N ALA A 147 -3.02 -4.40 -8.30
CA ALA A 147 -3.63 -5.40 -9.16
C ALA A 147 -4.23 -4.76 -10.42
N LYS A 148 -4.93 -3.64 -10.27
CA LYS A 148 -5.50 -2.88 -11.38
C LYS A 148 -4.43 -2.35 -12.33
N ASP A 149 -3.33 -1.79 -11.80
CA ASP A 149 -2.26 -1.19 -12.59
C ASP A 149 -1.53 -2.19 -13.49
N TYR A 150 -1.39 -3.44 -13.03
CA TYR A 150 -0.69 -4.50 -13.77
C TYR A 150 -1.61 -5.58 -14.34
N SER A 151 -2.94 -5.38 -14.25
CA SER A 151 -3.94 -6.34 -14.74
C SER A 151 -3.75 -7.74 -14.16
N LEU A 152 -3.46 -7.79 -12.85
CA LEU A 152 -3.36 -9.02 -12.08
C LEU A 152 -4.75 -9.46 -11.61
N GLU A 153 -5.03 -10.75 -11.68
CA GLU A 153 -6.18 -11.39 -11.07
C GLU A 153 -5.80 -11.85 -9.67
N CYS A 154 -6.46 -11.31 -8.66
CA CYS A 154 -6.12 -11.60 -7.27
C CYS A 154 -7.30 -12.22 -6.55
N TYR A 155 -7.04 -13.26 -5.79
CA TYR A 155 -8.01 -13.89 -4.90
C TYR A 155 -7.51 -13.81 -3.47
N SER A 156 -8.41 -13.53 -2.53
CA SER A 156 -8.05 -13.30 -1.13
C SER A 156 -9.03 -13.97 -0.17
N LEU A 157 -8.61 -14.13 1.08
CA LEU A 157 -9.50 -14.57 2.15
C LEU A 157 -10.42 -13.46 2.64
N SER A 158 -10.04 -12.18 2.44
CA SER A 158 -10.88 -11.02 2.72
C SER A 158 -10.52 -9.83 1.84
N ASP A 159 -11.53 -9.20 1.29
CA ASP A 159 -11.42 -7.97 0.51
C ASP A 159 -11.38 -6.72 1.43
N ASN A 160 -11.64 -6.90 2.73
CA ASN A 160 -11.65 -5.84 3.72
C ASN A 160 -10.40 -5.91 4.60
N CYS A 161 -9.75 -4.75 4.81
CA CYS A 161 -8.65 -4.60 5.75
C CYS A 161 -9.10 -4.33 7.20
N SER A 162 -10.32 -4.77 7.58
CA SER A 162 -10.86 -4.58 8.92
C SER A 162 -10.08 -5.38 9.98
N GLU A 163 -10.06 -4.85 11.21
CA GLU A 163 -9.32 -5.44 12.34
C GLU A 163 -9.78 -6.84 12.72
N ASN A 164 -11.08 -7.11 12.61
CA ASN A 164 -11.67 -8.39 12.97
C ASN A 164 -11.69 -9.33 11.77
N PHE A 165 -10.49 -9.71 11.33
CA PHE A 165 -10.31 -10.64 10.23
C PHE A 165 -10.68 -12.06 10.69
N TYR A 166 -11.97 -12.38 10.57
CA TYR A 166 -12.48 -13.75 10.73
C TYR A 166 -12.71 -14.37 9.34
N VAL A 167 -12.05 -15.50 9.11
CA VAL A 167 -12.18 -16.24 7.86
C VAL A 167 -13.11 -17.43 8.05
N SER A 168 -14.20 -17.46 7.30
CA SER A 168 -15.08 -18.61 7.27
C SER A 168 -14.42 -19.80 6.56
N GLN A 169 -14.91 -21.02 6.86
CA GLN A 169 -14.42 -22.23 6.18
C GLN A 169 -14.64 -22.14 4.66
N GLU A 170 -15.76 -21.56 4.22
CA GLU A 170 -16.07 -21.36 2.79
C GLU A 170 -15.02 -20.55 2.05
N LYS A 171 -14.46 -19.50 2.68
CA LYS A 171 -13.37 -18.70 2.10
C LYS A 171 -12.08 -19.51 1.99
N ILE A 172 -11.79 -20.35 2.99
CA ILE A 172 -10.64 -21.28 2.93
C ILE A 172 -10.80 -22.27 1.80
N ASP A 173 -11.98 -22.90 1.68
CA ASP A 173 -12.29 -23.86 0.63
C ASP A 173 -12.22 -23.23 -0.76
N PHE A 174 -12.76 -22.02 -0.90
CA PHE A 174 -12.67 -21.25 -2.13
C PHE A 174 -11.22 -20.99 -2.55
N LEU A 175 -10.37 -20.49 -1.64
CA LEU A 175 -8.98 -20.18 -1.96
C LEU A 175 -8.17 -21.46 -2.22
N ALA A 176 -8.47 -22.55 -1.52
CA ALA A 176 -7.88 -23.87 -1.77
C ALA A 176 -8.25 -24.41 -3.16
N GLN A 177 -9.51 -24.23 -3.57
CA GLN A 177 -9.94 -24.57 -4.92
C GLN A 177 -9.19 -23.75 -5.97
N ARG A 178 -9.07 -22.42 -5.79
CA ARG A 178 -8.29 -21.54 -6.68
C ARG A 178 -6.83 -21.97 -6.78
N LEU A 179 -6.22 -22.32 -5.65
CA LEU A 179 -4.83 -22.82 -5.62
C LEU A 179 -4.66 -24.09 -6.47
N ASN A 180 -5.66 -24.96 -6.49
CA ASN A 180 -5.65 -26.17 -7.32
C ASN A 180 -5.88 -25.87 -8.81
N GLU A 181 -6.83 -24.99 -9.13
CA GLU A 181 -7.17 -24.62 -10.51
C GLU A 181 -6.04 -23.89 -11.23
N THR A 182 -5.38 -22.98 -10.54
CA THR A 182 -4.30 -22.15 -11.11
C THR A 182 -2.99 -22.89 -11.26
N LYS A 183 -2.85 -24.07 -10.70
CA LYS A 183 -1.60 -24.86 -10.66
C LYS A 183 -0.41 -24.12 -10.03
N LEU A 184 -0.67 -23.03 -9.32
CA LEU A 184 0.35 -22.32 -8.57
C LEU A 184 0.75 -23.13 -7.31
N ASN A 185 1.99 -22.95 -6.87
CA ASN A 185 2.48 -23.52 -5.62
C ASN A 185 2.95 -22.42 -4.66
N ALA A 186 2.23 -21.30 -4.66
CA ALA A 186 2.55 -20.13 -3.83
C ALA A 186 1.28 -19.50 -3.27
N LEU A 187 1.34 -19.12 -2.01
CA LEU A 187 0.38 -18.25 -1.33
C LEU A 187 1.11 -17.02 -0.79
N ILE A 188 0.41 -15.91 -0.76
CA ILE A 188 0.91 -14.64 -0.22
C ILE A 188 0.17 -14.35 1.09
N ILE A 189 0.91 -13.86 2.07
CA ILE A 189 0.39 -13.24 3.29
C ILE A 189 0.94 -11.83 3.40
N LEU A 190 0.32 -10.99 4.23
CA LEU A 190 0.86 -9.66 4.53
C LEU A 190 2.01 -9.75 5.53
N ASP A 191 2.85 -8.73 5.51
CA ASP A 191 3.86 -8.51 6.54
C ASP A 191 3.20 -8.52 7.94
N GLN A 192 3.90 -9.11 8.90
CA GLN A 192 3.43 -9.29 10.29
C GLN A 192 2.19 -10.19 10.48
N SER A 193 1.62 -10.76 9.44
CA SER A 193 0.54 -11.74 9.55
C SER A 193 1.05 -13.11 10.00
N THR A 194 0.19 -13.87 10.68
CA THR A 194 0.50 -15.27 10.99
C THR A 194 0.29 -16.15 9.76
N LYS A 195 1.01 -17.28 9.71
CA LYS A 195 0.87 -18.24 8.59
C LYS A 195 -0.31 -19.22 8.78
N ASP A 196 -1.18 -18.97 9.76
CA ASP A 196 -2.18 -19.97 10.18
C ASP A 196 -3.25 -20.21 9.11
N TYR A 197 -3.77 -19.14 8.51
CA TYR A 197 -4.74 -19.27 7.43
C TYR A 197 -4.11 -19.85 6.16
N ALA A 198 -2.90 -19.44 5.81
CA ALA A 198 -2.18 -20.02 4.68
C ALA A 198 -1.98 -21.54 4.84
N ARG A 199 -1.60 -22.00 6.04
CA ARG A 199 -1.47 -23.43 6.36
C ARG A 199 -2.80 -24.18 6.23
N LYS A 200 -3.93 -23.58 6.67
CA LYS A 200 -5.26 -24.17 6.50
C LYS A 200 -5.63 -24.31 5.01
N VAL A 201 -5.35 -23.29 4.19
CA VAL A 201 -5.58 -23.34 2.74
C VAL A 201 -4.73 -24.44 2.10
N ILE A 202 -3.45 -24.55 2.45
CA ILE A 202 -2.53 -25.59 1.94
C ILE A 202 -3.02 -26.99 2.30
N LEU A 203 -3.47 -27.18 3.55
CA LEU A 203 -4.01 -28.45 4.01
C LEU A 203 -5.28 -28.81 3.25
N GLN A 204 -6.20 -27.87 3.08
CA GLN A 204 -7.45 -28.05 2.36
C GLN A 204 -7.25 -28.32 0.86
N ALA A 205 -6.21 -27.72 0.25
CA ALA A 205 -5.84 -27.94 -1.14
C ALA A 205 -5.01 -29.22 -1.36
N GLU A 206 -4.62 -29.92 -0.28
CA GLU A 206 -3.73 -31.09 -0.33
C GLU A 206 -2.40 -30.82 -1.06
N LYS A 207 -1.86 -29.58 -0.92
CA LYS A 207 -0.61 -29.14 -1.56
C LYS A 207 0.54 -28.91 -0.56
N PRO A 208 1.15 -29.97 0.02
CA PRO A 208 2.15 -29.82 1.09
C PRO A 208 3.44 -29.11 0.65
N ARG A 209 3.66 -28.94 -0.65
CA ARG A 209 4.82 -28.24 -1.21
C ARG A 209 4.54 -26.79 -1.61
N CYS A 210 3.37 -26.25 -1.24
CA CYS A 210 3.04 -24.86 -1.52
C CYS A 210 3.85 -23.94 -0.61
N ASP A 211 4.54 -22.97 -1.19
CA ASP A 211 5.32 -21.96 -0.49
C ASP A 211 4.43 -20.82 0.02
N ILE A 212 4.84 -20.21 1.13
CA ILE A 212 4.18 -19.02 1.69
C ILE A 212 5.17 -17.87 1.65
N PHE A 213 4.83 -16.85 0.87
CA PHE A 213 5.61 -15.63 0.73
C PHE A 213 4.94 -14.45 1.43
N GLU A 214 5.73 -13.43 1.77
CA GLU A 214 5.24 -12.22 2.44
C GLU A 214 5.32 -11.03 1.48
N MET A 215 4.27 -10.19 1.48
CA MET A 215 4.27 -8.89 0.83
C MET A 215 4.08 -7.80 1.88
N ASP A 216 4.87 -6.72 1.74
CA ASP A 216 4.80 -5.56 2.60
C ASP A 216 3.68 -4.63 2.13
N SER A 217 2.67 -4.44 2.98
CA SER A 217 1.54 -3.54 2.74
C SER A 217 1.86 -2.08 3.04
N LEU A 218 3.02 -1.80 3.65
CA LEU A 218 3.46 -0.47 4.09
C LEU A 218 2.52 0.20 5.12
N GLN A 219 1.52 -0.52 5.63
CA GLN A 219 0.56 0.00 6.62
C GLN A 219 1.20 0.26 8.00
N THR A 220 2.31 -0.40 8.29
CA THR A 220 3.06 -0.28 9.56
C THR A 220 4.37 0.50 9.41
N SER A 221 4.56 1.16 8.27
CA SER A 221 5.77 1.93 7.98
C SER A 221 5.92 3.15 8.89
N SER A 222 7.16 3.46 9.26
CA SER A 222 7.47 4.58 10.15
C SER A 222 8.69 5.35 9.68
N LEU A 223 8.91 6.54 10.26
CA LEU A 223 10.15 7.31 10.07
C LEU A 223 11.40 6.47 10.38
N ARG A 224 11.33 5.59 11.40
CA ARG A 224 12.45 4.72 11.75
C ARG A 224 12.80 3.76 10.61
N ASN A 225 11.80 3.28 9.87
CA ASN A 225 12.03 2.44 8.70
C ASN A 225 12.76 3.21 7.60
N ALA A 226 12.36 4.46 7.34
CA ALA A 226 13.02 5.33 6.38
C ALA A 226 14.49 5.62 6.75
N PHE A 227 14.78 5.86 8.02
CA PHE A 227 16.16 6.07 8.51
C PHE A 227 17.02 4.80 8.45
N ASN A 228 16.43 3.61 8.39
CA ASN A 228 17.12 2.33 8.27
C ASN A 228 17.13 1.81 6.82
N ASP A 229 17.05 2.68 5.84
CA ASP A 229 16.99 2.36 4.39
C ASP A 229 15.80 1.48 3.96
N LYS A 230 14.82 1.27 4.86
CA LYS A 230 13.55 0.61 4.54
C LYS A 230 12.57 1.62 3.95
N THR A 231 12.93 2.14 2.80
CA THR A 231 12.15 3.14 2.06
C THR A 231 10.99 2.48 1.31
N TYR A 232 10.10 3.31 0.75
CA TYR A 232 9.05 2.85 -0.17
C TYR A 232 9.62 2.02 -1.33
N ILE A 233 10.68 2.51 -1.97
CA ILE A 233 11.35 1.80 -3.09
C ILE A 233 11.85 0.43 -2.62
N TYR A 234 12.50 0.36 -1.46
CA TYR A 234 12.99 -0.91 -0.91
C TYR A 234 11.86 -1.91 -0.68
N ALA A 235 10.76 -1.48 -0.04
CA ALA A 235 9.62 -2.35 0.23
C ALA A 235 8.98 -2.86 -1.07
N MET A 236 8.78 -1.98 -2.05
CA MET A 236 8.22 -2.37 -3.34
C MET A 236 9.16 -3.25 -4.16
N GLN A 237 10.49 -3.10 -4.03
CA GLN A 237 11.46 -4.04 -4.59
C GLN A 237 11.35 -5.44 -3.96
N LYS A 238 11.14 -5.53 -2.65
CA LYS A 238 10.87 -6.81 -1.96
C LYS A 238 9.56 -7.44 -2.42
N ASN A 239 8.53 -6.62 -2.60
CA ASN A 239 7.27 -7.09 -3.19
C ASN A 239 7.47 -7.61 -4.62
N LEU A 240 8.32 -6.98 -5.43
CA LEU A 240 8.69 -7.46 -6.76
C LEU A 240 9.36 -8.84 -6.70
N GLU A 241 10.32 -9.05 -5.79
CA GLU A 241 10.95 -10.36 -5.57
C GLU A 241 9.92 -11.44 -5.20
N THR A 242 8.96 -11.09 -4.32
CA THR A 242 7.89 -11.99 -3.91
C THR A 242 6.98 -12.36 -5.08
N ILE A 243 6.50 -11.38 -5.84
CA ILE A 243 5.63 -11.62 -7.00
C ILE A 243 6.36 -12.45 -8.07
N THR A 244 7.65 -12.18 -8.28
CA THR A 244 8.48 -12.98 -9.20
C THR A 244 8.46 -14.46 -8.80
N LYS A 245 8.67 -14.77 -7.52
CA LYS A 245 8.62 -16.15 -7.03
C LYS A 245 7.23 -16.77 -7.20
N CYS A 246 6.16 -16.01 -6.88
CA CYS A 246 4.79 -16.50 -7.00
C CYS A 246 4.40 -16.84 -8.44
N LEU A 247 4.78 -15.99 -9.41
CA LEU A 247 4.41 -16.18 -10.82
C LEU A 247 5.26 -17.27 -11.52
N ILE A 248 6.42 -17.62 -10.97
CA ILE A 248 7.31 -18.67 -11.51
C ILE A 248 7.06 -20.02 -10.82
N SER A 249 6.48 -20.05 -9.61
CA SER A 249 6.23 -21.27 -8.82
C SER A 249 5.18 -22.15 -9.50
N LYS A 250 5.63 -23.19 -10.20
CA LYS A 250 4.79 -24.23 -10.84
C LYS A 250 4.90 -25.56 -10.12
#